data_8a569dceef151b760a0ed63022ba14f0
#
_entry.id   8a569dceef151b760a0ed63022ba14f0
#
_cell.length_a   1.000
_cell.length_b   1.000
_cell.length_c   1.000
_cell.angle_alpha   90.00
_cell.angle_beta   90.00
_cell.angle_gamma   90.00
#
_symmetry.space_group_name_H-M   'P 1'
#
loop_
_entity.id
_entity.type
_entity.pdbx_description
1 polymer ?
#
loop_
_entity_poly.entity_id
_entity_poly.type
_entity_poly.pdbx_seq_one_letter_code
_entity_poly.pdbx_strand_id
1 'polypeptide(L)'
;MPPSGDHWCFVAELAKRLPDTTISMISYPLAPKSPAPESFPQLVGLFKILLQASRDQNEHVVLGGDSSGGNLALALPLAALHEDGDAALLPHAIFAMSPSTDLRRTNPDIEKTEKLDPILRVPFIRMTAFDWCADWPREDFRVSPLLAKDELFHQLKARGVAINGVTGTWDVLAPDAVLFRDRLAELEIKGQWLDWDRQMHVFPLAFKYKLRESKQGLDWVTKVLAES
;
A
#
# COMPACT_ATOMS: atom_id res chain seq x y z
N MET A 1 3.38 -5.70 -11.58
CA MET A 1 3.89 -7.07 -11.88
C MET A 1 2.94 -8.08 -11.23
N PRO A 2 2.78 -9.31 -11.77
CA PRO A 2 1.97 -10.32 -11.10
C PRO A 2 2.61 -10.77 -9.78
N PRO A 3 1.85 -11.38 -8.85
CA PRO A 3 2.40 -11.88 -7.61
C PRO A 3 3.45 -12.97 -7.88
N SER A 4 4.56 -12.88 -7.16
CA SER A 4 5.66 -13.86 -7.22
C SER A 4 5.43 -15.01 -6.22
N GLY A 5 6.29 -16.04 -6.28
CA GLY A 5 6.32 -17.10 -5.27
C GLY A 5 6.55 -16.58 -3.84
N ASP A 6 7.20 -15.40 -3.68
CA ASP A 6 7.42 -14.79 -2.37
C ASP A 6 6.13 -14.25 -1.76
N HIS A 7 5.27 -13.64 -2.56
CA HIS A 7 3.94 -13.17 -2.13
C HIS A 7 3.07 -14.35 -1.68
N TRP A 8 3.05 -15.46 -2.44
CA TRP A 8 2.30 -16.66 -2.06
C TRP A 8 2.81 -17.27 -0.75
N CYS A 9 4.14 -17.33 -0.57
CA CYS A 9 4.73 -17.80 0.69
C CYS A 9 4.37 -16.88 1.86
N PHE A 10 4.38 -15.57 1.63
CA PHE A 10 4.06 -14.57 2.65
C PHE A 10 2.60 -14.67 3.10
N VAL A 11 1.67 -14.71 2.15
CA VAL A 11 0.23 -14.86 2.44
C VAL A 11 -0.05 -16.19 3.16
N ALA A 12 0.57 -17.29 2.72
CA ALA A 12 0.43 -18.59 3.38
C ALA A 12 0.97 -18.57 4.81
N GLU A 13 2.06 -17.85 5.08
CA GLU A 13 2.61 -17.71 6.43
C GLU A 13 1.74 -16.80 7.30
N LEU A 14 1.19 -15.71 6.76
CA LEU A 14 0.21 -14.88 7.48
C LEU A 14 -1.04 -15.68 7.85
N ALA A 15 -1.58 -16.49 6.94
CA ALA A 15 -2.75 -17.32 7.20
C ALA A 15 -2.52 -18.34 8.33
N LYS A 16 -1.28 -18.84 8.50
CA LYS A 16 -0.94 -19.71 9.65
C LYS A 16 -0.86 -18.94 10.97
N ARG A 17 -0.41 -17.69 10.92
CA ARG A 17 -0.18 -16.86 12.12
C ARG A 17 -1.43 -16.10 12.56
N LEU A 18 -2.40 -15.95 11.68
CA LEU A 18 -3.68 -15.28 11.90
C LEU A 18 -4.83 -16.26 11.63
N PRO A 19 -5.04 -17.26 12.50
CA PRO A 19 -5.93 -18.40 12.23
C PRO A 19 -7.41 -18.00 12.08
N ASP A 20 -7.83 -16.89 12.69
CA ASP A 20 -9.21 -16.40 12.62
C ASP A 20 -9.42 -15.39 11.48
N THR A 21 -8.52 -15.40 10.50
CA THR A 21 -8.52 -14.44 9.39
C THR A 21 -8.61 -15.15 8.04
N THR A 22 -9.51 -14.69 7.17
CA THR A 22 -9.53 -15.06 5.76
C THR A 22 -8.69 -14.07 4.96
N ILE A 23 -7.71 -14.56 4.20
CA ILE A 23 -6.87 -13.70 3.36
C ILE A 23 -7.25 -13.91 1.90
N SER A 24 -7.72 -12.84 1.26
CA SER A 24 -8.05 -12.81 -0.16
C SER A 24 -6.99 -12.04 -0.95
N MET A 25 -6.37 -12.69 -1.91
CA MET A 25 -5.41 -12.03 -2.81
C MET A 25 -6.13 -11.61 -4.09
N ILE A 26 -6.14 -10.30 -4.37
CA ILE A 26 -6.82 -9.74 -5.53
C ILE A 26 -5.87 -9.75 -6.73
N SER A 27 -6.28 -10.44 -7.80
CA SER A 27 -5.64 -10.37 -9.11
C SER A 27 -6.40 -9.38 -9.99
N TYR A 28 -5.69 -8.45 -10.59
CA TYR A 28 -6.27 -7.42 -11.47
C TYR A 28 -5.45 -7.27 -12.76
N PRO A 29 -6.04 -6.72 -13.83
CA PRO A 29 -5.33 -6.46 -15.07
C PRO A 29 -4.17 -5.48 -14.86
N LEU A 30 -3.04 -5.73 -15.53
CA LEU A 30 -1.80 -5.00 -15.31
C LEU A 30 -1.45 -4.09 -16.48
N ALA A 31 -0.85 -2.93 -16.16
CA ALA A 31 -0.23 -2.05 -17.13
C ALA A 31 0.95 -2.77 -17.85
N PRO A 32 1.25 -2.41 -19.12
CA PRO A 32 0.62 -1.33 -19.89
C PRO A 32 -0.70 -1.73 -20.59
N LYS A 33 -1.11 -3.03 -20.54
CA LYS A 33 -2.32 -3.50 -21.24
C LYS A 33 -3.60 -2.94 -20.64
N SER A 34 -3.63 -2.75 -19.33
CA SER A 34 -4.77 -2.17 -18.61
C SER A 34 -4.24 -1.16 -17.59
N PRO A 35 -4.05 0.09 -18.02
CA PRO A 35 -3.54 1.16 -17.16
C PRO A 35 -4.58 1.65 -16.15
N ALA A 36 -4.20 2.59 -15.29
CA ALA A 36 -5.06 3.12 -14.23
C ALA A 36 -6.43 3.63 -14.70
N PRO A 37 -6.56 4.37 -15.83
CA PRO A 37 -7.87 4.81 -16.31
C PRO A 37 -8.87 3.68 -16.55
N GLU A 38 -8.39 2.49 -16.91
CA GLU A 38 -9.22 1.30 -17.15
C GLU A 38 -9.39 0.44 -15.90
N SER A 39 -8.28 0.18 -15.18
CA SER A 39 -8.26 -0.78 -14.07
C SER A 39 -8.75 -0.19 -12.76
N PHE A 40 -8.43 1.08 -12.47
CA PHE A 40 -8.72 1.68 -11.17
C PHE A 40 -10.22 1.79 -10.86
N PRO A 41 -11.10 2.23 -11.80
CA PRO A 41 -12.55 2.24 -11.55
C PRO A 41 -13.11 0.83 -11.25
N GLN A 42 -12.60 -0.20 -11.92
CA GLN A 42 -12.99 -1.59 -11.66
C GLN A 42 -12.56 -2.04 -10.27
N LEU A 43 -11.35 -1.64 -9.85
CA LEU A 43 -10.84 -1.92 -8.50
C LEU A 43 -11.65 -1.20 -7.41
N VAL A 44 -12.07 0.05 -7.64
CA VAL A 44 -12.97 0.77 -6.74
C VAL A 44 -14.31 0.03 -6.62
N GLY A 45 -14.88 -0.41 -7.73
CA GLY A 45 -16.11 -1.20 -7.74
C GLY A 45 -15.99 -2.52 -6.97
N LEU A 46 -14.90 -3.27 -7.21
CA LEU A 46 -14.61 -4.52 -6.49
C LEU A 46 -14.40 -4.26 -4.99
N PHE A 47 -13.65 -3.22 -4.63
CA PHE A 47 -13.41 -2.81 -3.26
C PHE A 47 -14.74 -2.54 -2.52
N LYS A 48 -15.65 -1.78 -3.11
CA LYS A 48 -16.97 -1.50 -2.54
C LYS A 48 -17.81 -2.77 -2.34
N ILE A 49 -17.79 -3.69 -3.32
CA ILE A 49 -18.49 -4.98 -3.22
C ILE A 49 -17.95 -5.83 -2.08
N LEU A 50 -16.63 -5.95 -1.97
CA LEU A 50 -15.98 -6.74 -0.91
C LEU A 50 -16.27 -6.16 0.48
N LEU A 51 -16.19 -4.85 0.65
CA LEU A 51 -16.53 -4.19 1.92
C LEU A 51 -18.01 -4.37 2.29
N GLN A 52 -18.91 -4.30 1.31
CA GLN A 52 -20.33 -4.54 1.58
C GLN A 52 -20.57 -5.99 2.02
N ALA A 53 -19.97 -6.97 1.32
CA ALA A 53 -20.09 -8.38 1.66
C ALA A 53 -19.56 -8.69 3.08
N SER A 54 -18.40 -8.13 3.47
CA SER A 54 -17.85 -8.28 4.81
C SER A 54 -18.68 -7.58 5.88
N ARG A 55 -19.23 -6.40 5.57
CA ARG A 55 -20.15 -5.70 6.48
C ARG A 55 -21.42 -6.53 6.75
N ASP A 56 -21.98 -7.15 5.72
CA ASP A 56 -23.18 -8.00 5.85
C ASP A 56 -22.92 -9.23 6.71
N GLN A 57 -21.64 -9.66 6.84
CA GLN A 57 -21.19 -10.75 7.69
C GLN A 57 -20.62 -10.28 9.03
N ASN A 58 -20.64 -8.97 9.31
CA ASN A 58 -20.05 -8.35 10.49
C ASN A 58 -18.57 -8.68 10.66
N GLU A 59 -17.83 -8.69 9.55
CA GLU A 59 -16.38 -8.92 9.52
C GLU A 59 -15.59 -7.62 9.56
N HIS A 60 -14.41 -7.66 10.16
CA HIS A 60 -13.43 -6.59 10.12
C HIS A 60 -12.52 -6.76 8.91
N VAL A 61 -12.36 -5.72 8.13
CA VAL A 61 -11.52 -5.74 6.92
C VAL A 61 -10.25 -4.93 7.13
N VAL A 62 -9.11 -5.55 6.85
CA VAL A 62 -7.83 -4.86 6.65
C VAL A 62 -7.48 -4.92 5.16
N LEU A 63 -7.31 -3.76 4.55
CA LEU A 63 -6.87 -3.66 3.15
C LEU A 63 -5.35 -3.54 3.12
N GLY A 64 -4.67 -4.52 2.54
CA GLY A 64 -3.21 -4.55 2.50
C GLY A 64 -2.63 -4.64 1.11
N GLY A 65 -1.39 -4.17 0.97
CA GLY A 65 -0.64 -4.33 -0.27
C GLY A 65 0.82 -3.93 -0.14
N ASP A 66 1.63 -4.39 -1.08
CA ASP A 66 3.03 -4.05 -1.18
C ASP A 66 3.34 -3.28 -2.48
N SER A 67 4.29 -2.38 -2.45
CA SER A 67 4.75 -1.63 -3.63
C SER A 67 3.60 -0.92 -4.37
N SER A 68 3.28 -1.34 -5.60
CA SER A 68 2.10 -0.89 -6.35
C SER A 68 0.79 -1.30 -5.68
N GLY A 69 0.74 -2.48 -5.03
CA GLY A 69 -0.40 -2.90 -4.21
C GLY A 69 -0.57 -2.00 -2.98
N GLY A 70 0.52 -1.55 -2.38
CA GLY A 70 0.51 -0.55 -1.31
C GLY A 70 -0.04 0.80 -1.76
N ASN A 71 0.28 1.22 -3.00
CA ASN A 71 -0.34 2.39 -3.63
C ASN A 71 -1.86 2.22 -3.71
N LEU A 72 -2.34 1.08 -4.25
CA LEU A 72 -3.76 0.80 -4.38
C LEU A 72 -4.46 0.70 -3.02
N ALA A 73 -3.83 0.07 -2.03
CA ALA A 73 -4.39 -0.03 -0.68
C ALA A 73 -4.63 1.35 -0.05
N LEU A 74 -3.76 2.33 -0.33
CA LEU A 74 -3.92 3.71 0.11
C LEU A 74 -4.93 4.49 -0.74
N ALA A 75 -4.93 4.30 -2.05
CA ALA A 75 -5.71 5.12 -2.98
C ALA A 75 -7.20 4.71 -3.05
N LEU A 76 -7.54 3.42 -2.92
CA LEU A 76 -8.91 2.93 -3.05
C LEU A 76 -9.86 3.50 -1.99
N PRO A 77 -9.52 3.54 -0.68
CA PRO A 77 -10.38 4.16 0.33
C PRO A 77 -10.54 5.67 0.13
N LEU A 78 -9.48 6.36 -0.32
CA LEU A 78 -9.53 7.79 -0.62
C LEU A 78 -10.45 8.07 -1.82
N ALA A 79 -10.42 7.20 -2.84
CA ALA A 79 -11.30 7.30 -4.00
C ALA A 79 -12.76 7.04 -3.62
N ALA A 80 -13.03 6.02 -2.80
CA ALA A 80 -14.38 5.75 -2.31
C ALA A 80 -14.94 6.93 -1.52
N LEU A 81 -14.14 7.56 -0.66
CA LEU A 81 -14.54 8.80 0.05
C LEU A 81 -14.80 9.95 -0.90
N HIS A 82 -13.97 10.11 -1.92
CA HIS A 82 -14.15 11.18 -2.92
C HIS A 82 -15.44 11.00 -3.73
N GLU A 83 -15.82 9.76 -4.05
CA GLU A 83 -17.02 9.44 -4.84
C GLU A 83 -18.30 9.44 -3.99
N ASP A 84 -18.28 8.83 -2.83
CA ASP A 84 -19.47 8.51 -2.04
C ASP A 84 -19.60 9.36 -0.74
N GLY A 85 -18.56 10.14 -0.41
CA GLY A 85 -18.55 10.99 0.79
C GLY A 85 -18.86 10.21 2.06
N ASP A 86 -19.86 10.65 2.80
CA ASP A 86 -20.29 10.01 4.05
C ASP A 86 -20.89 8.62 3.87
N ALA A 87 -21.34 8.26 2.68
CA ALA A 87 -21.88 6.93 2.39
C ALA A 87 -20.79 5.89 2.06
N ALA A 88 -19.53 6.31 1.88
CA ALA A 88 -18.43 5.41 1.55
C ALA A 88 -18.26 4.31 2.62
N LEU A 89 -18.10 3.07 2.18
CA LEU A 89 -17.63 1.98 3.03
C LEU A 89 -16.11 2.05 3.12
N LEU A 90 -15.56 1.82 4.32
CA LEU A 90 -14.12 1.88 4.58
C LEU A 90 -13.66 0.63 5.31
N PRO A 91 -12.39 0.21 5.11
CA PRO A 91 -11.78 -0.86 5.91
C PRO A 91 -11.53 -0.35 7.34
N HIS A 92 -11.36 -1.27 8.28
CA HIS A 92 -10.97 -0.94 9.67
C HIS A 92 -9.53 -0.41 9.72
N ALA A 93 -8.66 -1.01 8.89
CA ALA A 93 -7.29 -0.55 8.77
C ALA A 93 -6.76 -0.73 7.33
N ILE A 94 -5.72 0.03 7.02
CA ILE A 94 -4.93 -0.08 5.80
C ILE A 94 -3.52 -0.50 6.20
N PHE A 95 -2.93 -1.42 5.43
CA PHE A 95 -1.54 -1.83 5.59
C PHE A 95 -0.76 -1.65 4.30
N ALA A 96 0.31 -0.87 4.33
CA ALA A 96 1.14 -0.55 3.16
C ALA A 96 2.60 -0.97 3.38
N MET A 97 3.10 -1.93 2.60
CA MET A 97 4.49 -2.36 2.62
C MET A 97 5.25 -1.70 1.48
N SER A 98 6.29 -0.92 1.80
CA SER A 98 7.11 -0.23 0.79
C SER A 98 6.26 0.46 -0.29
N PRO A 99 5.25 1.27 0.08
CA PRO A 99 4.26 1.75 -0.87
C PRO A 99 4.84 2.78 -1.85
N SER A 100 4.33 2.73 -3.07
CA SER A 100 4.59 3.73 -4.10
C SER A 100 3.60 4.89 -3.93
N THR A 101 3.95 5.95 -3.20
CA THR A 101 3.00 6.99 -2.76
C THR A 101 2.92 8.21 -3.67
N ASP A 102 3.95 8.46 -4.51
CA ASP A 102 4.00 9.57 -5.48
C ASP A 102 4.57 9.11 -6.83
N LEU A 103 3.73 9.09 -7.85
CA LEU A 103 4.13 8.66 -9.19
C LEU A 103 4.78 9.76 -10.05
N ARG A 104 4.88 10.99 -9.55
CA ARG A 104 5.67 12.04 -10.21
C ARG A 104 7.16 11.73 -10.20
N ARG A 105 7.65 11.02 -9.17
CA ARG A 105 9.06 10.65 -9.00
C ARG A 105 9.99 11.88 -9.03
N THR A 106 9.56 12.97 -8.42
CA THR A 106 10.29 14.24 -8.39
C THR A 106 11.10 14.47 -7.13
N ASN A 107 10.95 13.61 -6.12
CA ASN A 107 11.73 13.70 -4.88
C ASN A 107 13.22 13.47 -5.18
N PRO A 108 14.11 14.44 -4.85
CA PRO A 108 15.54 14.36 -5.18
C PRO A 108 16.28 13.24 -4.41
N ASP A 109 15.72 12.76 -3.29
CA ASP A 109 16.33 11.70 -2.51
C ASP A 109 16.17 10.31 -3.14
N ILE A 110 15.27 10.16 -4.11
CA ILE A 110 15.12 8.95 -4.93
C ILE A 110 16.45 8.59 -5.64
N GLU A 111 17.10 9.58 -6.27
CA GLU A 111 18.38 9.38 -6.97
C GLU A 111 19.53 9.02 -6.00
N LYS A 112 19.47 9.52 -4.77
CA LYS A 112 20.45 9.19 -3.72
C LYS A 112 20.27 7.76 -3.25
N THR A 113 19.01 7.36 -3.02
CA THR A 113 18.66 6.04 -2.51
C THR A 113 18.86 4.94 -3.57
N GLU A 114 18.74 5.24 -4.86
CA GLU A 114 18.99 4.28 -5.94
C GLU A 114 20.32 3.54 -5.83
N LYS A 115 21.36 4.23 -5.35
CA LYS A 115 22.71 3.66 -5.18
C LYS A 115 22.77 2.57 -4.09
N LEU A 116 21.79 2.57 -3.21
CA LEU A 116 21.70 1.67 -2.06
C LEU A 116 20.69 0.54 -2.31
N ASP A 117 19.71 0.75 -3.19
CA ASP A 117 18.65 -0.23 -3.48
C ASP A 117 19.19 -1.39 -4.32
N PRO A 118 19.17 -2.64 -3.80
CA PRO A 118 19.63 -3.80 -4.56
C PRO A 118 18.61 -4.32 -5.57
N ILE A 119 17.34 -3.83 -5.52
CA ILE A 119 16.22 -4.39 -6.28
C ILE A 119 15.71 -3.44 -7.35
N LEU A 120 15.39 -2.19 -6.96
CA LEU A 120 14.75 -1.23 -7.85
C LEU A 120 15.75 -0.23 -8.43
N ARG A 121 15.41 0.30 -9.61
CA ARG A 121 16.15 1.35 -10.30
C ARG A 121 15.23 2.49 -10.72
N VAL A 122 15.72 3.71 -10.69
CA VAL A 122 14.96 4.91 -11.05
C VAL A 122 14.33 4.83 -12.44
N PRO A 123 15.03 4.39 -13.50
CA PRO A 123 14.39 4.22 -14.82
C PRO A 123 13.20 3.27 -14.78
N PHE A 124 13.29 2.17 -14.01
CA PHE A 124 12.22 1.19 -13.90
C PHE A 124 10.98 1.77 -13.19
N ILE A 125 11.16 2.46 -12.05
CA ILE A 125 10.03 3.04 -11.32
C ILE A 125 9.38 4.21 -12.08
N ARG A 126 10.14 4.92 -12.91
CA ARG A 126 9.61 5.96 -13.82
C ARG A 126 8.83 5.35 -14.98
N MET A 127 9.33 4.30 -15.57
CA MET A 127 8.63 3.56 -16.64
C MET A 127 7.31 2.98 -16.14
N THR A 128 7.33 2.29 -15.00
CA THR A 128 6.10 1.70 -14.43
C THR A 128 5.08 2.76 -14.01
N ALA A 129 5.52 3.92 -13.54
CA ALA A 129 4.64 5.05 -13.28
C ALA A 129 4.00 5.60 -14.56
N PHE A 130 4.79 5.72 -15.64
CA PHE A 130 4.29 6.13 -16.95
C PHE A 130 3.25 5.15 -17.50
N ASP A 131 3.58 3.86 -17.49
CA ASP A 131 2.69 2.80 -18.00
C ASP A 131 1.39 2.69 -17.19
N TRP A 132 1.47 2.88 -15.86
CA TRP A 132 0.28 2.83 -15.01
C TRP A 132 -0.62 4.04 -15.18
N CYS A 133 -0.07 5.25 -15.16
CA CYS A 133 -0.86 6.48 -15.25
C CYS A 133 -1.51 6.66 -16.63
N ALA A 134 -0.83 6.24 -17.72
CA ALA A 134 -1.27 6.49 -19.09
C ALA A 134 -1.69 7.97 -19.27
N ASP A 135 -2.98 8.24 -19.54
CA ASP A 135 -3.53 9.58 -19.75
C ASP A 135 -3.87 10.33 -18.46
N TRP A 136 -3.81 9.68 -17.29
CA TRP A 136 -4.06 10.37 -16.03
C TRP A 136 -2.84 11.20 -15.61
N PRO A 137 -3.05 12.44 -15.11
CA PRO A 137 -1.98 13.22 -14.51
C PRO A 137 -1.35 12.45 -13.35
N ARG A 138 -0.02 12.48 -13.24
CA ARG A 138 0.68 11.84 -12.12
C ARG A 138 0.43 12.52 -10.77
N GLU A 139 -0.12 13.73 -10.81
CA GLU A 139 -0.60 14.51 -9.67
C GLU A 139 -1.95 14.04 -9.14
N ASP A 140 -2.66 13.21 -9.88
CA ASP A 140 -3.94 12.66 -9.45
C ASP A 140 -3.74 11.77 -8.22
N PHE A 141 -4.47 12.05 -7.16
CA PHE A 141 -4.34 11.32 -5.88
C PHE A 141 -4.68 9.82 -6.02
N ARG A 142 -5.46 9.43 -7.02
CA ARG A 142 -5.79 8.03 -7.30
C ARG A 142 -4.58 7.20 -7.72
N VAL A 143 -3.54 7.84 -8.24
CA VAL A 143 -2.26 7.21 -8.55
C VAL A 143 -1.12 7.70 -7.65
N SER A 144 -1.27 8.87 -7.04
CA SER A 144 -0.31 9.47 -6.11
C SER A 144 -0.99 9.83 -4.77
N PRO A 145 -1.29 8.84 -3.92
CA PRO A 145 -2.05 9.08 -2.67
C PRO A 145 -1.37 10.08 -1.72
N LEU A 146 -0.06 10.29 -1.84
CA LEU A 146 0.64 11.37 -1.12
C LEU A 146 0.03 12.75 -1.41
N LEU A 147 -0.60 12.95 -2.55
CA LEU A 147 -1.14 14.24 -3.00
C LEU A 147 -2.65 14.39 -2.77
N ALA A 148 -3.29 13.42 -2.11
CA ALA A 148 -4.69 13.53 -1.75
C ALA A 148 -4.92 14.73 -0.83
N LYS A 149 -6.10 15.34 -0.89
CA LYS A 149 -6.45 16.48 -0.04
C LYS A 149 -6.59 16.05 1.43
N ASP A 150 -6.26 16.96 2.36
CA ASP A 150 -6.34 16.69 3.80
C ASP A 150 -7.76 16.32 4.26
N GLU A 151 -8.79 16.85 3.59
CA GLU A 151 -10.18 16.54 3.90
C GLU A 151 -10.49 15.05 3.79
N LEU A 152 -9.91 14.33 2.82
CA LEU A 152 -10.08 12.88 2.68
C LEU A 152 -9.41 12.12 3.84
N PHE A 153 -8.24 12.57 4.27
CA PHE A 153 -7.57 12.00 5.44
C PHE A 153 -8.31 12.29 6.73
N HIS A 154 -8.86 13.51 6.89
CA HIS A 154 -9.71 13.84 8.04
C HIS A 154 -10.97 12.96 8.10
N GLN A 155 -11.55 12.59 6.95
CA GLN A 155 -12.67 11.66 6.91
C GLN A 155 -12.25 10.23 7.31
N LEU A 156 -11.07 9.74 6.89
CA LEU A 156 -10.51 8.47 7.38
C LEU A 156 -10.31 8.50 8.89
N LYS A 157 -9.72 9.59 9.42
CA LYS A 157 -9.53 9.80 10.86
C LYS A 157 -10.85 9.79 11.64
N ALA A 158 -11.83 10.55 11.18
CA ALA A 158 -13.14 10.66 11.82
C ALA A 158 -13.86 9.30 11.91
N ARG A 159 -13.58 8.39 10.97
CA ARG A 159 -14.12 7.03 10.94
C ARG A 159 -13.23 5.99 11.61
N GLY A 160 -12.13 6.42 12.21
CA GLY A 160 -11.23 5.57 12.98
C GLY A 160 -10.36 4.63 12.16
N VAL A 161 -10.25 4.83 10.84
CA VAL A 161 -9.40 4.00 9.98
C VAL A 161 -7.94 4.19 10.35
N ALA A 162 -7.27 3.10 10.72
CA ALA A 162 -5.85 3.11 10.99
C ALA A 162 -5.05 2.90 9.69
N ILE A 163 -3.90 3.59 9.54
CA ILE A 163 -3.00 3.39 8.40
C ILE A 163 -1.64 2.93 8.92
N ASN A 164 -1.33 1.69 8.65
CA ASN A 164 -0.09 1.04 9.07
C ASN A 164 0.87 0.86 7.88
N GLY A 165 2.17 0.90 8.13
CA GLY A 165 3.13 0.70 7.05
C GLY A 165 4.49 0.19 7.50
N VAL A 166 5.25 -0.34 6.55
CA VAL A 166 6.65 -0.71 6.74
C VAL A 166 7.49 -0.30 5.54
N THR A 167 8.67 0.27 5.81
CA THR A 167 9.57 0.80 4.78
C THR A 167 11.01 0.44 5.14
N GLY A 168 11.79 0.04 4.14
CA GLY A 168 13.24 -0.11 4.29
C GLY A 168 13.95 1.14 3.80
N THR A 169 14.97 1.65 4.52
CA THR A 169 15.62 2.92 4.16
C THR A 169 16.48 2.84 2.89
N TRP A 170 16.81 1.64 2.41
CA TRP A 170 17.50 1.41 1.13
C TRP A 170 16.55 1.14 -0.03
N ASP A 171 15.27 1.35 0.16
CA ASP A 171 14.26 1.25 -0.89
C ASP A 171 14.14 2.57 -1.64
N VAL A 172 14.24 2.55 -2.96
CA VAL A 172 14.13 3.74 -3.82
C VAL A 172 12.77 4.43 -3.71
N LEU A 173 11.72 3.75 -3.21
CA LEU A 173 10.41 4.32 -2.92
C LEU A 173 10.31 4.92 -1.51
N ALA A 174 11.29 4.63 -0.64
CA ALA A 174 11.27 5.09 0.74
C ALA A 174 11.17 6.63 0.90
N PRO A 175 11.85 7.46 0.11
CA PRO A 175 11.76 8.91 0.28
C PRO A 175 10.32 9.44 0.23
N ASP A 176 9.51 8.95 -0.72
CA ASP A 176 8.11 9.37 -0.83
C ASP A 176 7.20 8.69 0.20
N ALA A 177 7.51 7.44 0.59
CA ALA A 177 6.79 6.72 1.63
C ALA A 177 7.00 7.37 3.01
N VAL A 178 8.19 7.89 3.29
CA VAL A 178 8.51 8.66 4.51
C VAL A 178 7.72 9.97 4.54
N LEU A 179 7.66 10.71 3.43
CA LEU A 179 6.83 11.92 3.34
C LEU A 179 5.35 11.61 3.60
N PHE A 180 4.86 10.48 3.07
CA PHE A 180 3.49 10.04 3.32
C PHE A 180 3.26 9.72 4.81
N ARG A 181 4.15 8.95 5.43
CA ARG A 181 4.10 8.66 6.88
C ARG A 181 4.10 9.93 7.71
N ASP A 182 5.01 10.88 7.40
CA ASP A 182 5.13 12.13 8.15
C ASP A 182 3.84 12.96 8.04
N ARG A 183 3.26 13.00 6.85
CA ARG A 183 1.96 13.63 6.63
C ARG A 183 0.85 12.97 7.45
N LEU A 184 0.82 11.64 7.53
CA LEU A 184 -0.15 10.94 8.40
C LEU A 184 0.01 11.34 9.87
N ALA A 185 1.25 11.49 10.34
CA ALA A 185 1.54 11.92 11.70
C ALA A 185 1.09 13.38 11.95
N GLU A 186 1.35 14.30 11.00
CA GLU A 186 0.89 15.69 11.07
C GLU A 186 -0.64 15.80 11.13
N LEU A 187 -1.36 14.94 10.41
CA LEU A 187 -2.82 14.85 10.40
C LEU A 187 -3.36 14.02 11.57
N GLU A 188 -2.47 13.50 12.42
CA GLU A 188 -2.81 12.65 13.58
C GLU A 188 -3.66 11.42 13.18
N ILE A 189 -3.38 10.81 12.05
CA ILE A 189 -3.99 9.54 11.62
C ILE A 189 -3.43 8.41 12.48
N LYS A 190 -4.31 7.57 13.03
CA LYS A 190 -3.89 6.41 13.82
C LYS A 190 -3.15 5.39 12.94
N GLY A 191 -2.20 4.70 13.53
CA GLY A 191 -1.47 3.60 12.89
C GLY A 191 -0.05 3.48 13.41
N GLN A 192 0.61 2.44 12.95
CA GLN A 192 2.00 2.13 13.27
C GLN A 192 2.80 2.09 11.98
N TRP A 193 3.99 2.70 12.00
CA TRP A 193 4.88 2.68 10.84
C TRP A 193 6.29 2.25 11.27
N LEU A 194 6.83 1.23 10.58
CA LEU A 194 8.16 0.72 10.82
C LEU A 194 9.10 1.18 9.70
N ASP A 195 10.03 2.07 10.02
CA ASP A 195 11.16 2.36 9.15
C ASP A 195 12.35 1.52 9.60
N TRP A 196 12.85 0.67 8.70
CA TRP A 196 13.96 -0.20 9.05
C TRP A 196 15.22 0.20 8.30
N ASP A 197 16.26 0.56 9.07
CA ASP A 197 17.52 1.00 8.49
C ASP A 197 18.17 -0.09 7.64
N ARG A 198 18.67 0.32 6.47
CA ARG A 198 19.39 -0.51 5.50
C ARG A 198 18.60 -1.70 4.95
N GLN A 199 17.30 -1.68 5.03
CA GLN A 199 16.48 -2.70 4.39
C GLN A 199 16.04 -2.29 3.00
N MET A 200 15.95 -3.31 2.13
CA MET A 200 15.56 -3.17 0.73
C MET A 200 14.04 -3.09 0.56
N HIS A 201 13.62 -2.81 -0.65
CA HIS A 201 12.23 -2.84 -1.09
C HIS A 201 11.54 -4.15 -0.68
N VAL A 202 10.38 -4.06 -0.03
CA VAL A 202 9.52 -5.16 0.44
C VAL A 202 10.28 -6.26 1.24
N PHE A 203 11.28 -5.89 2.02
CA PHE A 203 12.15 -6.82 2.73
C PHE A 203 11.43 -7.89 3.56
N PRO A 204 10.23 -7.67 4.16
CA PRO A 204 9.51 -8.73 4.86
C PRO A 204 9.14 -9.92 3.98
N LEU A 205 8.93 -9.73 2.66
CA LEU A 205 8.65 -10.85 1.72
C LEU A 205 9.82 -11.84 1.60
N ALA A 206 11.04 -11.37 1.93
CA ALA A 206 12.25 -12.21 1.86
C ALA A 206 12.45 -13.14 3.07
N PHE A 207 11.47 -13.25 3.97
CA PHE A 207 11.56 -14.07 5.20
C PHE A 207 11.90 -15.55 4.95
N LYS A 208 11.46 -16.10 3.82
CA LYS A 208 11.75 -17.50 3.44
C LYS A 208 13.24 -17.78 3.19
N TYR A 209 14.01 -16.74 2.85
CA TYR A 209 15.46 -16.83 2.69
C TYR A 209 16.22 -16.79 4.02
N LYS A 210 15.48 -16.80 5.14
CA LYS A 210 15.99 -16.84 6.52
C LYS A 210 16.80 -15.62 6.93
N LEU A 211 16.66 -14.50 6.22
CA LEU A 211 17.23 -13.23 6.63
C LEU A 211 16.59 -12.79 7.96
N ARG A 212 17.42 -12.37 8.90
CA ARG A 212 16.97 -12.04 10.27
C ARG A 212 15.96 -10.89 10.25
N GLU A 213 16.30 -9.81 9.56
CA GLU A 213 15.51 -8.60 9.47
C GLU A 213 14.16 -8.86 8.76
N SER A 214 14.17 -9.68 7.71
CA SER A 214 12.95 -10.06 7.00
C SER A 214 11.99 -10.88 7.88
N LYS A 215 12.52 -11.76 8.74
CA LYS A 215 11.71 -12.50 9.73
C LYS A 215 11.12 -11.57 10.77
N GLN A 216 11.95 -10.68 11.33
CA GLN A 216 11.50 -9.70 12.31
C GLN A 216 10.49 -8.72 11.69
N GLY A 217 10.66 -8.35 10.41
CA GLY A 217 9.70 -7.58 9.66
C GLY A 217 8.36 -8.30 9.51
N LEU A 218 8.39 -9.60 9.17
CA LEU A 218 7.17 -10.44 9.14
C LEU A 218 6.52 -10.55 10.52
N ASP A 219 7.30 -10.72 11.60
CA ASP A 219 6.78 -10.79 12.97
C ASP A 219 6.06 -9.48 13.33
N TRP A 220 6.66 -8.33 12.99
CA TRP A 220 6.05 -7.03 13.19
C TRP A 220 4.76 -6.86 12.37
N VAL A 221 4.78 -7.22 11.08
CA VAL A 221 3.59 -7.18 10.20
C VAL A 221 2.46 -8.02 10.79
N THR A 222 2.77 -9.25 11.19
CA THR A 222 1.78 -10.16 11.79
C THR A 222 1.14 -9.54 13.04
N LYS A 223 1.97 -8.95 13.92
CA LYS A 223 1.49 -8.28 15.12
C LYS A 223 0.55 -7.13 14.79
N VAL A 224 0.95 -6.23 13.88
CA VAL A 224 0.14 -5.07 13.49
C VAL A 224 -1.18 -5.49 12.87
N LEU A 225 -1.18 -6.51 12.01
CA LEU A 225 -2.42 -7.04 11.41
C LEU A 225 -3.35 -7.69 12.43
N ALA A 226 -2.80 -8.34 13.46
CA ALA A 226 -3.60 -8.94 14.55
C ALA A 226 -4.22 -7.87 15.47
N GLU A 227 -3.64 -6.67 15.55
CA GLU A 227 -4.11 -5.55 16.38
C GLU A 227 -5.05 -4.60 15.60
N SER A 228 -5.19 -4.82 14.28
CA SER A 228 -6.03 -4.01 13.38
C SER A 228 -7.43 -4.61 13.28
#